data_ac15f03c1c63ee134e8936e4ebc8d946
#
_entry.id   ac15f03c1c63ee134e8936e4ebc8d946
#
_cell.length_a   1.000
_cell.length_b   1.000
_cell.length_c   1.000
_cell.angle_alpha   90.00
_cell.angle_beta   90.00
_cell.angle_gamma   90.00
#
_symmetry.space_group_name_H-M   'P 1'
#
loop_
_entity.id
_entity.type
_entity.pdbx_description
1 polymer ?
#
loop_
_entity_poly.entity_id
_entity_poly.type
_entity_poly.pdbx_seq_one_letter_code
_entity_poly.pdbx_strand_id
1 'polypeptide(L)'
;MKNNYTYLFLLFLCLSQLCFSQEMPLGFSDSSDNFTGFLGSEFAFNTDPDNSGNDVGQFFNNGVEEWQGFTLDLISSVDLDFQNIISLSFYGFDPNEHSIVLKLENGINPDVQVTQLIPEGGGWTHNISFDFSDAVLSSDGVTPINATGSYNTITFFIDAGVTSTGTYLIDDIDDGSAGTDPNEIDVEYTYLVWADEFDTSGIVNPDNWHHQTQVIIPGVGWANGEEQHYTNRIDNSFVDNSGFLNIVAKSEIFTDQGLTKNYTSARLNSKFAFTYGRVDVRAKLPLENGTWPAIWMLGKNINEDGGYWDSLYGTTSWPACGEIDIMEHGIFPNEDINYINSAIHTPCCNGSNPNQGGILASDLENEFHIYSMNWSPDQITFLLDGVGYYTYNPAIKDASTWPFFEDQYILLNVAMGGIAGPVDQGFTQSQMVIDYVRVFQEDPLGIEDNIDVVNTIRIYPNPTNRVMYINTTIPASSIALYDVYGKLILKKQKETDRIDLSSFNSGVYFLEIYYNNEKKVKKVIVN
;
A
#
# COMPACT_ATOMS: atom_id res chain seq x y z
N MET A 1 -23.42 -33.34 -53.68
CA MET A 1 -22.12 -32.71 -53.46
C MET A 1 -22.25 -31.84 -52.19
N LYS A 2 -21.77 -32.35 -51.07
CA LYS A 2 -21.75 -31.59 -49.79
C LYS A 2 -20.34 -31.05 -49.60
N ASN A 3 -20.19 -29.73 -49.61
CA ASN A 3 -18.93 -29.07 -49.27
C ASN A 3 -18.85 -28.92 -47.75
N ASN A 4 -17.88 -29.60 -47.14
CA ASN A 4 -17.48 -29.41 -45.77
C ASN A 4 -16.44 -28.29 -45.74
N TYR A 5 -16.75 -27.17 -45.11
CA TYR A 5 -15.78 -26.15 -44.70
C TYR A 5 -15.33 -26.44 -43.27
N THR A 6 -14.09 -26.88 -43.15
CA THR A 6 -13.41 -27.01 -41.87
C THR A 6 -12.88 -25.63 -41.48
N TYR A 7 -13.44 -25.01 -40.44
CA TYR A 7 -12.90 -23.79 -39.83
C TYR A 7 -11.74 -24.19 -38.93
N LEU A 8 -10.55 -23.76 -39.32
CA LEU A 8 -9.33 -23.83 -38.50
C LEU A 8 -9.38 -22.66 -37.50
N PHE A 9 -9.69 -22.95 -36.25
CA PHE A 9 -9.59 -21.98 -35.15
C PHE A 9 -8.11 -21.85 -34.76
N LEU A 10 -7.46 -20.77 -35.23
CA LEU A 10 -6.16 -20.34 -34.67
C LEU A 10 -6.41 -19.74 -33.27
N LEU A 11 -6.07 -20.51 -32.26
CA LEU A 11 -5.97 -20.02 -30.89
C LEU A 11 -4.72 -19.13 -30.80
N PHE A 12 -4.90 -17.82 -30.86
CA PHE A 12 -3.85 -16.87 -30.42
C PHE A 12 -3.78 -16.94 -28.91
N LEU A 13 -2.80 -17.69 -28.37
CA LEU A 13 -2.34 -17.52 -26.99
C LEU A 13 -1.64 -16.14 -26.94
N CYS A 14 -2.35 -15.10 -26.52
CA CYS A 14 -1.69 -13.94 -25.94
C CYS A 14 -1.07 -14.40 -24.60
N LEU A 15 0.21 -14.75 -24.62
CA LEU A 15 1.04 -14.67 -23.43
C LEU A 15 1.12 -13.17 -23.11
N SER A 16 0.36 -12.73 -22.12
CA SER A 16 0.68 -11.50 -21.40
C SER A 16 2.04 -11.74 -20.74
N GLN A 17 3.09 -11.20 -21.32
CA GLN A 17 4.33 -10.98 -20.59
C GLN A 17 3.95 -10.01 -19.49
N LEU A 18 3.91 -10.48 -18.27
CA LEU A 18 4.03 -9.66 -17.08
C LEU A 18 5.39 -8.98 -17.25
N CYS A 19 5.40 -7.69 -17.58
CA CYS A 19 6.59 -6.87 -17.49
C CYS A 19 6.87 -6.71 -15.99
N PHE A 20 7.73 -7.54 -15.44
CA PHE A 20 8.41 -7.24 -14.19
C PHE A 20 9.42 -6.15 -14.47
N SER A 21 9.53 -5.17 -13.61
CA SER A 21 10.42 -4.03 -13.76
C SER A 21 11.81 -4.47 -13.32
N GLN A 22 12.79 -4.25 -14.19
CA GLN A 22 14.22 -4.49 -13.91
C GLN A 22 14.81 -3.16 -13.48
N GLU A 23 14.78 -2.87 -12.19
CA GLU A 23 15.24 -1.64 -11.58
C GLU A 23 16.32 -1.93 -10.54
N MET A 24 17.25 -0.97 -10.32
CA MET A 24 18.16 -1.04 -9.18
C MET A 24 17.43 -0.76 -7.87
N PRO A 25 17.79 -1.39 -6.74
CA PRO A 25 18.85 -2.40 -6.60
C PRO A 25 18.41 -3.81 -7.06
N LEU A 26 19.38 -4.62 -7.55
CA LEU A 26 19.15 -5.99 -7.96
C LEU A 26 19.59 -6.94 -6.83
N GLY A 27 18.64 -7.56 -6.17
CA GLY A 27 18.84 -8.48 -5.03
C GLY A 27 18.46 -9.93 -5.34
N PHE A 28 18.18 -10.25 -6.60
CA PHE A 28 17.86 -11.59 -7.13
C PHE A 28 16.69 -12.33 -6.46
N SER A 29 15.94 -11.65 -5.63
CA SER A 29 14.68 -12.16 -5.08
C SER A 29 13.54 -12.13 -6.11
N ASP A 30 13.71 -11.34 -7.19
CA ASP A 30 12.78 -11.26 -8.31
C ASP A 30 13.33 -12.01 -9.53
N SER A 31 12.49 -12.80 -10.21
CA SER A 31 12.85 -13.51 -11.43
C SER A 31 13.16 -12.61 -12.63
N SER A 32 12.89 -11.31 -12.53
CA SER A 32 13.25 -10.30 -13.53
C SER A 32 14.75 -9.95 -13.52
N ASP A 33 15.47 -10.13 -12.40
CA ASP A 33 16.91 -9.92 -12.26
C ASP A 33 17.74 -10.96 -13.05
N ASN A 34 17.24 -11.34 -14.21
CA ASN A 34 17.72 -12.45 -15.02
C ASN A 34 18.73 -11.99 -16.08
N PHE A 35 20.00 -12.07 -15.76
CA PHE A 35 21.09 -11.76 -16.70
C PHE A 35 21.14 -12.74 -17.87
N THR A 36 21.51 -12.23 -19.04
CA THR A 36 21.80 -13.05 -20.22
C THR A 36 23.30 -13.25 -20.38
N GLY A 37 23.76 -14.48 -20.26
CA GLY A 37 25.15 -14.84 -20.53
C GLY A 37 25.45 -14.88 -22.03
N PHE A 38 26.69 -14.51 -22.44
CA PHE A 38 27.16 -14.58 -23.81
C PHE A 38 28.58 -15.16 -23.91
N LEU A 39 28.97 -15.62 -25.10
CA LEU A 39 30.26 -16.29 -25.39
C LEU A 39 30.54 -17.50 -24.49
N GLY A 40 29.49 -18.22 -24.06
CA GLY A 40 29.61 -19.45 -23.27
C GLY A 40 29.54 -19.24 -21.76
N SER A 41 29.14 -18.06 -21.31
CA SER A 41 28.75 -17.85 -19.93
C SER A 41 27.27 -18.18 -19.74
N GLU A 42 26.90 -18.57 -18.52
CA GLU A 42 25.54 -18.94 -18.12
C GLU A 42 25.18 -18.27 -16.80
N PHE A 43 23.94 -17.78 -16.71
CA PHE A 43 23.36 -17.22 -15.49
C PHE A 43 22.28 -18.15 -14.92
N ALA A 44 22.19 -18.20 -13.60
CA ALA A 44 21.11 -18.87 -12.88
C ALA A 44 20.87 -18.18 -11.53
N PHE A 45 19.67 -18.31 -10.99
CA PHE A 45 19.41 -17.96 -9.59
C PHE A 45 19.96 -19.07 -8.68
N ASN A 46 20.48 -18.68 -7.52
CA ASN A 46 20.99 -19.59 -6.50
C ASN A 46 20.69 -19.03 -5.11
N THR A 47 20.96 -19.80 -4.09
CA THR A 47 20.83 -19.37 -2.69
C THR A 47 22.22 -19.05 -2.12
N ASP A 48 22.27 -18.02 -1.29
CA ASP A 48 23.48 -17.63 -0.58
C ASP A 48 24.02 -18.79 0.28
N PRO A 49 25.29 -19.22 0.10
CA PRO A 49 25.86 -20.32 0.87
C PRO A 49 25.94 -20.05 2.38
N ASP A 50 25.94 -18.78 2.80
CA ASP A 50 26.05 -18.36 4.20
C ASP A 50 24.69 -17.97 4.80
N ASN A 51 23.65 -17.76 3.97
CA ASN A 51 22.30 -17.40 4.39
C ASN A 51 21.22 -18.04 3.50
N SER A 52 20.66 -19.15 3.92
CA SER A 52 19.68 -19.92 3.13
C SER A 52 18.33 -19.22 2.89
N GLY A 53 18.11 -18.05 3.47
CA GLY A 53 16.93 -17.22 3.22
C GLY A 53 17.18 -16.08 2.22
N ASN A 54 18.37 -16.01 1.60
CA ASN A 54 18.77 -14.99 0.65
C ASN A 54 19.01 -15.61 -0.73
N ASP A 55 18.39 -15.08 -1.77
CA ASP A 55 18.61 -15.47 -3.16
C ASP A 55 19.72 -14.60 -3.76
N VAL A 56 20.53 -15.17 -4.65
CA VAL A 56 21.69 -14.53 -5.27
C VAL A 56 21.79 -14.89 -6.75
N GLY A 57 22.45 -14.06 -7.54
CA GLY A 57 22.80 -14.38 -8.93
C GLY A 57 24.01 -15.30 -9.01
N GLN A 58 23.88 -16.45 -9.70
CA GLN A 58 25.01 -17.32 -10.04
C GLN A 58 25.48 -17.05 -11.45
N PHE A 59 26.76 -16.76 -11.59
CA PHE A 59 27.45 -16.43 -12.84
C PHE A 59 28.51 -17.49 -13.12
N PHE A 60 28.42 -18.14 -14.29
CA PHE A 60 29.32 -19.21 -14.69
C PHE A 60 30.02 -18.89 -16.01
N ASN A 61 31.37 -18.94 -16.02
CA ASN A 61 32.22 -18.87 -17.20
C ASN A 61 32.75 -20.26 -17.55
N ASN A 62 32.60 -20.70 -18.80
CA ASN A 62 33.10 -22.01 -19.24
C ASN A 62 34.59 -22.02 -19.65
N GLY A 63 35.25 -20.86 -19.69
CA GLY A 63 36.67 -20.70 -19.99
C GLY A 63 37.07 -20.92 -21.45
N VAL A 64 36.13 -20.85 -22.39
CA VAL A 64 36.43 -21.08 -23.84
C VAL A 64 36.81 -19.78 -24.52
N GLU A 65 36.17 -18.67 -24.13
CA GLU A 65 36.41 -17.34 -24.73
C GLU A 65 37.01 -16.38 -23.69
N GLU A 66 37.80 -15.40 -24.12
CA GLU A 66 38.48 -14.42 -23.24
C GLU A 66 37.52 -13.33 -22.72
N TRP A 67 36.38 -13.09 -23.40
CA TRP A 67 35.45 -12.01 -23.12
C TRP A 67 34.05 -12.54 -22.85
N GLN A 68 33.98 -13.54 -22.01
CA GLN A 68 32.72 -14.08 -21.51
C GLN A 68 32.07 -13.09 -20.55
N GLY A 69 30.79 -12.82 -20.71
CA GLY A 69 30.11 -11.81 -19.91
C GLY A 69 28.61 -12.03 -19.76
N PHE A 70 28.00 -11.12 -19.04
CA PHE A 70 26.60 -11.18 -18.65
C PHE A 70 25.99 -9.80 -18.80
N THR A 71 24.83 -9.69 -19.42
CA THR A 71 24.14 -8.42 -19.67
C THR A 71 22.69 -8.45 -19.18
N LEU A 72 22.22 -7.30 -18.75
CA LEU A 72 20.84 -7.06 -18.31
C LEU A 72 20.40 -5.68 -18.80
N ASP A 73 19.26 -5.63 -19.49
CA ASP A 73 18.61 -4.38 -19.85
C ASP A 73 17.69 -3.93 -18.71
N LEU A 74 17.89 -2.69 -18.26
CA LEU A 74 17.13 -2.06 -17.19
C LEU A 74 15.94 -1.28 -17.77
N ILE A 75 14.82 -1.27 -17.06
CA ILE A 75 13.65 -0.43 -17.39
C ILE A 75 13.89 1.00 -16.91
N SER A 76 14.42 1.16 -15.70
CA SER A 76 14.89 2.44 -15.18
C SER A 76 16.39 2.58 -15.38
N SER A 77 16.79 3.66 -16.05
CA SER A 77 18.21 3.91 -16.38
C SER A 77 19.02 4.22 -15.13
N VAL A 78 20.26 3.73 -15.07
CA VAL A 78 21.27 4.28 -14.18
C VAL A 78 21.60 5.71 -14.63
N ASP A 79 21.48 6.70 -13.76
CA ASP A 79 21.73 8.12 -14.05
C ASP A 79 22.99 8.60 -13.34
N LEU A 80 24.09 8.67 -14.09
CA LEU A 80 25.40 9.10 -13.58
C LEU A 80 25.48 10.60 -13.26
N ASP A 81 24.52 11.40 -13.68
CA ASP A 81 24.43 12.83 -13.29
C ASP A 81 23.89 12.97 -11.86
N PHE A 82 23.15 11.95 -11.38
CA PHE A 82 22.61 11.91 -10.02
C PHE A 82 23.52 11.12 -9.07
N GLN A 83 23.94 9.91 -9.46
CA GLN A 83 24.78 9.01 -8.66
C GLN A 83 25.76 8.27 -9.55
N ASN A 84 27.04 8.43 -9.29
CA ASN A 84 28.12 7.88 -10.11
C ASN A 84 28.82 6.65 -9.49
N ILE A 85 28.28 6.10 -8.40
CA ILE A 85 28.85 4.92 -7.74
C ILE A 85 27.83 3.78 -7.82
N ILE A 86 28.26 2.63 -8.33
CA ILE A 86 27.53 1.38 -8.26
C ILE A 86 28.29 0.44 -7.32
N SER A 87 27.59 -0.21 -6.39
CA SER A 87 28.17 -1.20 -5.50
C SER A 87 27.59 -2.59 -5.75
N LEU A 88 28.32 -3.63 -5.35
CA LEU A 88 27.83 -5.00 -5.33
C LEU A 88 28.57 -5.86 -4.29
N SER A 89 28.04 -7.03 -4.01
CA SER A 89 28.67 -8.11 -3.26
C SER A 89 29.10 -9.23 -4.21
N PHE A 90 30.31 -9.77 -4.04
CA PHE A 90 30.86 -10.85 -4.88
C PHE A 90 31.35 -12.01 -4.03
N TYR A 91 31.03 -13.23 -4.45
CA TYR A 91 31.51 -14.47 -3.83
C TYR A 91 32.37 -15.28 -4.79
N GLY A 92 33.63 -15.48 -4.41
CA GLY A 92 34.55 -16.39 -5.11
C GLY A 92 34.59 -17.77 -4.45
N PHE A 93 34.39 -18.84 -5.23
CA PHE A 93 34.50 -20.22 -4.73
C PHE A 93 35.96 -20.69 -4.62
N ASP A 94 36.89 -19.99 -5.24
CA ASP A 94 38.31 -20.27 -5.15
C ASP A 94 39.08 -19.09 -4.47
N PRO A 95 40.31 -19.31 -4.00
CA PRO A 95 41.03 -18.29 -3.24
C PRO A 95 41.84 -17.31 -4.13
N ASN A 96 41.65 -17.32 -5.44
CA ASN A 96 42.45 -16.46 -6.34
C ASN A 96 41.94 -15.01 -6.32
N GLU A 97 42.77 -14.09 -6.78
CA GLU A 97 42.34 -12.73 -7.12
C GLU A 97 41.46 -12.79 -8.38
N HIS A 98 40.36 -12.04 -8.38
CA HIS A 98 39.46 -11.87 -9.51
C HIS A 98 39.39 -10.40 -9.94
N SER A 99 39.01 -10.17 -11.19
CA SER A 99 38.70 -8.82 -11.69
C SER A 99 37.25 -8.78 -12.16
N ILE A 100 36.54 -7.70 -11.81
CA ILE A 100 35.21 -7.43 -12.34
C ILE A 100 35.26 -6.15 -13.15
N VAL A 101 34.87 -6.23 -14.42
CA VAL A 101 34.59 -5.07 -15.26
C VAL A 101 33.08 -4.84 -15.23
N LEU A 102 32.64 -3.70 -14.72
CA LEU A 102 31.28 -3.23 -14.79
C LEU A 102 31.16 -2.20 -15.91
N LYS A 103 30.29 -2.46 -16.87
CA LYS A 103 30.07 -1.64 -18.05
C LYS A 103 28.64 -1.13 -18.08
N LEU A 104 28.47 0.15 -18.41
CA LEU A 104 27.18 0.78 -18.68
C LEU A 104 27.06 1.10 -20.18
N GLU A 105 25.96 0.67 -20.79
CA GLU A 105 25.71 0.72 -22.22
C GLU A 105 24.33 1.31 -22.57
N ASN A 106 24.13 1.55 -23.85
CA ASN A 106 22.85 2.01 -24.42
C ASN A 106 22.35 3.35 -23.86
N GLY A 107 23.28 4.23 -23.45
CA GLY A 107 22.99 5.62 -23.13
C GLY A 107 23.02 6.52 -24.37
N ILE A 108 22.75 7.83 -24.15
CA ILE A 108 22.98 8.87 -25.16
C ILE A 108 24.46 9.14 -25.33
N ASN A 109 25.23 8.98 -24.26
CA ASN A 109 26.69 9.17 -24.19
C ASN A 109 27.42 7.85 -24.58
N PRO A 110 28.73 7.91 -24.87
CA PRO A 110 29.50 6.70 -25.13
C PRO A 110 29.43 5.72 -23.97
N ASP A 111 29.46 4.42 -24.28
CA ASP A 111 29.53 3.35 -23.28
C ASP A 111 30.79 3.48 -22.43
N VAL A 112 30.65 3.28 -21.15
CA VAL A 112 31.67 3.48 -20.14
C VAL A 112 31.88 2.26 -19.27
N GLN A 113 33.05 2.11 -18.67
CA GLN A 113 33.34 0.99 -17.77
C GLN A 113 34.28 1.38 -16.63
N VAL A 114 34.16 0.64 -15.53
CA VAL A 114 35.05 0.67 -14.37
C VAL A 114 35.49 -0.76 -14.06
N THR A 115 36.75 -0.96 -13.67
CA THR A 115 37.29 -2.27 -13.28
C THR A 115 37.67 -2.25 -11.81
N GLN A 116 37.23 -3.29 -11.07
CA GLN A 116 37.64 -3.52 -9.69
C GLN A 116 38.34 -4.86 -9.53
N LEU A 117 39.38 -4.89 -8.68
CA LEU A 117 40.05 -6.11 -8.29
C LEU A 117 39.50 -6.63 -6.98
N ILE A 118 39.17 -7.91 -6.96
CA ILE A 118 38.72 -8.63 -5.79
C ILE A 118 39.94 -9.35 -5.22
N PRO A 119 40.36 -9.08 -3.98
CA PRO A 119 41.57 -9.65 -3.41
C PRO A 119 41.45 -11.16 -3.23
N GLU A 120 42.61 -11.83 -3.19
CA GLU A 120 42.73 -13.25 -2.84
C GLU A 120 42.02 -13.56 -1.51
N GLY A 121 41.35 -14.74 -1.42
CA GLY A 121 40.76 -15.22 -0.14
C GLY A 121 39.52 -16.10 -0.29
N GLY A 122 38.77 -15.93 -1.35
CA GLY A 122 37.49 -16.62 -1.54
C GLY A 122 36.39 -16.18 -0.55
N GLY A 123 35.17 -16.65 -0.75
CA GLY A 123 34.01 -16.23 0.04
C GLY A 123 33.46 -14.86 -0.35
N TRP A 124 32.62 -14.27 0.50
CA TRP A 124 32.01 -12.96 0.24
C TRP A 124 32.97 -11.80 0.40
N THR A 125 32.99 -10.91 -0.59
CA THR A 125 33.53 -9.55 -0.51
C THR A 125 32.38 -8.59 -0.74
N HIS A 126 31.99 -7.85 0.29
CA HIS A 126 30.83 -6.94 0.26
C HIS A 126 31.23 -5.50 -0.07
N ASN A 127 30.26 -4.73 -0.56
CA ASN A 127 30.38 -3.29 -0.84
C ASN A 127 31.53 -2.94 -1.80
N ILE A 128 31.75 -3.76 -2.84
CA ILE A 128 32.69 -3.45 -3.90
C ILE A 128 32.15 -2.27 -4.69
N SER A 129 32.89 -1.18 -4.72
CA SER A 129 32.45 0.10 -5.28
C SER A 129 33.05 0.36 -6.64
N PHE A 130 32.24 0.65 -7.64
CA PHE A 130 32.61 1.06 -8.99
C PHE A 130 32.27 2.55 -9.12
N ASP A 131 33.32 3.41 -9.00
CA ASP A 131 33.17 4.86 -9.11
C ASP A 131 33.35 5.30 -10.58
N PHE A 132 32.26 5.68 -11.22
CA PHE A 132 32.23 6.12 -12.62
C PHE A 132 32.84 7.53 -12.83
N SER A 133 33.24 8.23 -11.78
CA SER A 133 34.14 9.40 -11.94
C SER A 133 35.53 9.01 -12.45
N ASP A 134 35.93 7.74 -12.23
CA ASP A 134 37.18 7.15 -12.72
C ASP A 134 36.96 6.29 -13.99
N ALA A 135 35.82 6.43 -14.66
CA ALA A 135 35.47 5.63 -15.82
C ALA A 135 36.39 5.81 -17.01
N VAL A 136 36.51 4.76 -17.80
CA VAL A 136 37.16 4.78 -19.10
C VAL A 136 36.18 4.45 -20.21
N LEU A 137 36.48 4.83 -21.46
CA LEU A 137 35.69 4.44 -22.62
C LEU A 137 35.71 2.92 -22.75
N SER A 138 34.53 2.33 -22.88
CA SER A 138 34.37 0.88 -23.05
C SER A 138 34.95 0.38 -24.39
N SER A 139 35.11 1.25 -25.39
CA SER A 139 35.61 0.89 -26.71
C SER A 139 37.10 0.52 -26.71
N ASP A 140 37.90 1.00 -25.74
CA ASP A 140 39.33 0.72 -25.64
C ASP A 140 39.77 0.29 -24.23
N GLY A 141 38.94 0.48 -23.22
CA GLY A 141 39.19 0.09 -21.84
C GLY A 141 40.29 0.91 -21.11
N VAL A 142 40.76 2.00 -21.69
CA VAL A 142 41.89 2.77 -21.14
C VAL A 142 41.76 4.30 -21.25
N THR A 143 40.98 4.82 -22.19
CA THR A 143 40.82 6.27 -22.36
C THR A 143 39.91 6.84 -21.28
N PRO A 144 40.41 7.68 -20.34
CA PRO A 144 39.57 8.28 -19.30
C PRO A 144 38.46 9.16 -19.90
N ILE A 145 37.29 9.11 -19.30
CA ILE A 145 36.13 9.92 -19.70
C ILE A 145 35.40 10.41 -18.47
N ASN A 146 34.89 11.64 -18.51
CA ASN A 146 33.90 12.09 -17.54
C ASN A 146 32.53 11.46 -17.90
N ALA A 147 32.18 10.36 -17.24
CA ALA A 147 30.94 9.65 -17.48
C ALA A 147 29.75 10.45 -16.94
N THR A 148 28.74 10.66 -17.77
CA THR A 148 27.53 11.44 -17.45
C THR A 148 26.34 10.90 -18.21
N GLY A 149 25.12 11.24 -17.74
CA GLY A 149 23.85 10.86 -18.37
C GLY A 149 23.38 9.46 -17.97
N SER A 150 22.34 9.01 -18.63
CA SER A 150 21.60 7.80 -18.28
C SER A 150 21.94 6.63 -19.19
N TYR A 151 22.02 5.42 -18.64
CA TYR A 151 22.36 4.17 -19.32
C TYR A 151 21.33 3.09 -18.98
N ASN A 152 20.87 2.33 -19.99
CA ASN A 152 19.80 1.36 -19.84
C ASN A 152 20.29 -0.09 -19.74
N THR A 153 21.59 -0.36 -19.89
CA THR A 153 22.12 -1.72 -19.88
C THR A 153 23.34 -1.80 -18.97
N ILE A 154 23.34 -2.81 -18.10
CA ILE A 154 24.47 -3.17 -17.26
C ILE A 154 25.09 -4.46 -17.78
N THR A 155 26.41 -4.49 -17.91
CA THR A 155 27.16 -5.66 -18.38
C THR A 155 28.35 -5.94 -17.46
N PHE A 156 28.50 -7.21 -17.07
CA PHE A 156 29.62 -7.69 -16.26
C PHE A 156 30.55 -8.59 -17.05
N PHE A 157 31.84 -8.43 -16.81
CA PHE A 157 32.87 -9.42 -17.17
C PHE A 157 33.61 -9.80 -15.90
N ILE A 158 33.73 -11.09 -15.63
CA ILE A 158 34.56 -11.60 -14.54
C ILE A 158 35.80 -12.21 -15.16
N ASP A 159 36.98 -11.76 -14.74
CA ASP A 159 38.29 -12.13 -15.29
C ASP A 159 38.41 -11.90 -16.80
N ALA A 160 38.01 -10.72 -17.27
CA ALA A 160 38.06 -10.32 -18.67
C ALA A 160 39.45 -10.44 -19.25
N GLY A 161 39.57 -10.89 -20.51
CA GLY A 161 40.81 -11.02 -21.25
C GLY A 161 41.63 -12.29 -20.94
N VAL A 162 41.07 -13.22 -20.16
CA VAL A 162 41.66 -14.53 -19.91
C VAL A 162 40.65 -15.64 -20.08
N THR A 163 41.09 -16.82 -20.51
CA THR A 163 40.26 -18.03 -20.60
C THR A 163 40.23 -18.72 -19.23
N SER A 164 39.34 -18.31 -18.33
CA SER A 164 39.19 -18.90 -17.00
C SER A 164 37.81 -19.56 -16.87
N THR A 165 37.76 -20.77 -16.32
CA THR A 165 36.50 -21.42 -15.94
C THR A 165 36.21 -21.12 -14.48
N GLY A 166 35.00 -20.60 -14.17
CA GLY A 166 34.65 -20.31 -12.78
C GLY A 166 33.16 -20.18 -12.57
N THR A 167 32.74 -20.41 -11.34
CA THR A 167 31.41 -20.10 -10.84
C THR A 167 31.55 -19.02 -9.77
N TYR A 168 30.71 -18.01 -9.84
CA TYR A 168 30.73 -16.84 -8.95
C TYR A 168 29.31 -16.52 -8.51
N LEU A 169 29.14 -15.91 -7.33
CA LEU A 169 27.86 -15.33 -6.94
C LEU A 169 28.01 -13.83 -6.86
N ILE A 170 26.97 -13.12 -7.29
CA ILE A 170 26.86 -11.65 -7.15
C ILE A 170 25.51 -11.37 -6.48
N ASP A 171 25.52 -10.36 -5.61
CA ASP A 171 24.34 -9.89 -4.90
C ASP A 171 24.43 -8.38 -4.63
N ASP A 172 23.31 -7.77 -4.16
CA ASP A 172 23.25 -6.38 -3.72
C ASP A 172 23.80 -5.39 -4.76
N ILE A 173 23.44 -5.54 -6.04
CA ILE A 173 23.87 -4.55 -7.05
C ILE A 173 23.02 -3.30 -6.87
N ASP A 174 23.65 -2.22 -6.42
CA ASP A 174 22.99 -0.97 -6.04
C ASP A 174 23.72 0.24 -6.63
N ASP A 175 22.99 1.10 -7.34
CA ASP A 175 23.50 2.36 -7.90
C ASP A 175 23.26 3.56 -6.95
N GLY A 176 22.78 3.29 -5.71
CA GLY A 176 22.44 4.33 -4.74
C GLY A 176 21.16 5.09 -5.08
N SER A 177 20.49 4.78 -6.18
CA SER A 177 19.10 5.11 -6.36
C SER A 177 18.34 4.21 -5.36
N ALA A 178 17.56 4.78 -4.46
CA ALA A 178 16.61 4.00 -3.72
C ALA A 178 15.71 3.34 -4.76
N GLY A 179 15.77 2.01 -4.86
CA GLY A 179 14.79 1.27 -5.65
C GLY A 179 13.43 1.80 -5.26
N THR A 180 12.63 2.21 -6.22
CA THR A 180 11.26 2.64 -5.90
C THR A 180 10.59 1.40 -5.36
N ASP A 181 10.34 1.38 -4.04
CA ASP A 181 9.48 0.35 -3.46
C ASP A 181 8.17 0.37 -4.26
N PRO A 182 7.81 -0.72 -4.97
CA PRO A 182 6.59 -0.73 -5.77
C PRO A 182 5.34 -0.46 -4.93
N ASN A 183 5.48 -0.53 -3.61
CA ASN A 183 4.44 -0.24 -2.64
C ASN A 183 4.68 1.07 -1.86
N GLU A 184 5.60 1.92 -2.34
CA GLU A 184 5.76 3.26 -1.79
C GLU A 184 4.50 4.10 -2.06
N ILE A 185 4.09 4.88 -1.07
CA ILE A 185 2.98 5.83 -1.25
C ILE A 185 3.46 7.02 -2.09
N ASP A 186 2.68 7.41 -3.07
CA ASP A 186 2.96 8.53 -3.98
C ASP A 186 2.58 9.90 -3.40
N VAL A 187 1.61 9.92 -2.46
CA VAL A 187 1.13 11.13 -1.77
C VAL A 187 1.05 10.88 -0.28
N GLU A 188 1.65 11.73 0.52
CA GLU A 188 1.54 11.67 1.98
C GLU A 188 0.34 12.49 2.46
N TYR A 189 -0.70 11.84 2.99
CA TYR A 189 -1.87 12.49 3.56
C TYR A 189 -1.73 12.62 5.08
N THR A 190 -1.60 13.84 5.57
CA THR A 190 -1.34 14.10 7.00
C THR A 190 -2.44 14.90 7.69
N TYR A 191 -3.37 15.54 6.95
CA TYR A 191 -4.42 16.34 7.51
C TYR A 191 -5.64 15.49 7.90
N LEU A 192 -5.85 15.27 9.21
CA LEU A 192 -7.00 14.50 9.71
C LEU A 192 -8.31 15.23 9.40
N VAL A 193 -9.15 14.63 8.55
CA VAL A 193 -10.44 15.21 8.12
C VAL A 193 -11.63 14.59 8.81
N TRP A 194 -11.52 13.31 9.23
CA TRP A 194 -12.56 12.60 9.95
C TRP A 194 -11.95 11.50 10.81
N ALA A 195 -12.57 11.24 11.98
CA ALA A 195 -12.19 10.12 12.84
C ALA A 195 -13.38 9.68 13.70
N ASP A 196 -13.34 8.41 14.11
CA ASP A 196 -14.06 7.90 15.28
C ASP A 196 -13.05 7.17 16.17
N GLU A 197 -12.85 7.72 17.38
CA GLU A 197 -11.93 7.22 18.40
C GLU A 197 -12.67 6.35 19.43
N PHE A 198 -13.94 6.13 19.23
CA PHE A 198 -14.83 5.33 20.09
C PHE A 198 -14.80 5.68 21.59
N ASP A 199 -14.60 6.95 21.92
CA ASP A 199 -14.39 7.45 23.30
C ASP A 199 -15.62 7.27 24.23
N THR A 200 -16.81 6.99 23.68
CA THR A 200 -18.04 6.91 24.45
C THR A 200 -18.59 5.49 24.46
N SER A 201 -18.54 4.84 25.63
CA SER A 201 -19.05 3.47 25.78
C SER A 201 -20.57 3.36 25.60
N GLY A 202 -21.02 2.22 25.08
CA GLY A 202 -22.42 1.92 24.85
C GLY A 202 -22.73 1.63 23.37
N ILE A 203 -23.78 2.22 22.84
CA ILE A 203 -24.14 2.02 21.43
C ILE A 203 -23.14 2.72 20.51
N VAL A 204 -22.93 2.14 19.32
CA VAL A 204 -22.13 2.76 18.25
C VAL A 204 -22.74 4.13 17.90
N ASN A 205 -21.88 5.15 17.76
CA ASN A 205 -22.32 6.52 17.50
C ASN A 205 -23.16 6.61 16.21
N PRO A 206 -24.47 6.89 16.30
CA PRO A 206 -25.36 6.92 15.13
C PRO A 206 -25.13 8.14 14.24
N ASP A 207 -24.35 9.13 14.65
CA ASP A 207 -23.97 10.27 13.80
C ASP A 207 -22.83 9.88 12.82
N ASN A 208 -22.00 8.90 13.20
CA ASN A 208 -20.88 8.44 12.39
C ASN A 208 -21.21 7.18 11.59
N TRP A 209 -22.07 6.28 12.16
CA TRP A 209 -22.28 4.95 11.61
C TRP A 209 -23.76 4.63 11.40
N HIS A 210 -24.03 3.93 10.32
CA HIS A 210 -25.32 3.31 10.00
C HIS A 210 -25.19 1.79 10.06
N HIS A 211 -26.11 1.14 10.76
CA HIS A 211 -26.21 -0.32 10.75
C HIS A 211 -26.98 -0.77 9.52
N GLN A 212 -26.33 -1.43 8.58
CA GLN A 212 -26.98 -2.03 7.44
C GLN A 212 -27.52 -3.42 7.85
N THR A 213 -28.83 -3.49 8.04
CA THR A 213 -29.51 -4.72 8.48
C THR A 213 -30.41 -5.33 7.40
N GLN A 214 -30.78 -4.54 6.38
CA GLN A 214 -31.56 -5.03 5.26
C GLN A 214 -30.70 -5.92 4.38
N VAL A 215 -31.16 -7.14 4.11
CA VAL A 215 -30.47 -8.08 3.22
C VAL A 215 -30.45 -7.55 1.78
N ILE A 216 -29.30 -7.71 1.12
CA ILE A 216 -29.09 -7.18 -0.24
C ILE A 216 -29.69 -8.08 -1.34
N ILE A 217 -29.94 -9.37 -1.02
CA ILE A 217 -30.59 -10.33 -1.94
C ILE A 217 -31.88 -10.82 -1.30
N PRO A 218 -33.05 -10.26 -1.68
CA PRO A 218 -34.33 -10.65 -1.10
C PRO A 218 -34.56 -12.15 -1.16
N GLY A 219 -34.95 -12.75 -0.01
CA GLY A 219 -35.21 -14.18 0.11
C GLY A 219 -33.98 -15.09 0.17
N VAL A 220 -32.76 -14.53 0.08
CA VAL A 220 -31.46 -15.26 0.15
C VAL A 220 -30.62 -14.76 1.32
N GLY A 221 -30.39 -13.46 1.41
CA GLY A 221 -29.55 -12.85 2.44
C GLY A 221 -28.46 -11.95 1.87
N TRP A 222 -27.23 -12.20 2.26
CA TRP A 222 -26.03 -11.49 1.86
C TRP A 222 -25.33 -12.18 0.68
N ALA A 223 -24.34 -11.54 0.08
CA ALA A 223 -23.55 -12.11 -1.01
C ALA A 223 -22.70 -13.30 -0.54
N ASN A 224 -22.00 -13.95 -1.46
CA ASN A 224 -20.95 -14.96 -1.21
C ASN A 224 -21.35 -16.13 -0.31
N GLY A 225 -22.67 -16.37 -0.12
CA GLY A 225 -23.16 -17.44 0.74
C GLY A 225 -23.04 -17.19 2.24
N GLU A 226 -22.90 -15.96 2.65
CA GLU A 226 -22.82 -15.57 4.06
C GLU A 226 -23.99 -16.10 4.89
N GLU A 227 -23.71 -16.61 6.09
CA GLU A 227 -24.65 -17.38 6.90
C GLU A 227 -25.29 -16.59 8.06
N GLN A 228 -24.87 -15.34 8.32
CA GLN A 228 -25.39 -14.50 9.40
C GLN A 228 -26.51 -13.56 8.92
N HIS A 229 -27.27 -13.03 9.90
CA HIS A 229 -27.94 -11.75 9.80
C HIS A 229 -27.06 -10.66 10.40
N TYR A 230 -26.98 -9.50 9.76
CA TYR A 230 -26.47 -8.30 10.41
C TYR A 230 -27.60 -7.61 11.17
N THR A 231 -27.31 -7.17 12.39
CA THR A 231 -28.27 -6.55 13.29
C THR A 231 -27.75 -5.21 13.82
N ASN A 232 -28.66 -4.39 14.36
CA ASN A 232 -28.31 -3.16 15.05
C ASN A 232 -28.36 -3.32 16.60
N ARG A 233 -28.30 -4.56 17.08
CA ARG A 233 -28.35 -4.85 18.52
C ARG A 233 -27.00 -4.58 19.16
N ILE A 234 -27.04 -4.14 20.42
CA ILE A 234 -25.84 -3.94 21.23
C ILE A 234 -25.06 -5.25 21.45
N ASP A 235 -25.72 -6.40 21.31
CA ASP A 235 -25.05 -7.71 21.37
C ASP A 235 -24.10 -7.98 20.20
N ASN A 236 -24.31 -7.30 19.06
CA ASN A 236 -23.49 -7.48 17.86
C ASN A 236 -22.56 -6.30 17.57
N SER A 237 -22.83 -5.11 18.12
CA SER A 237 -21.91 -3.98 18.00
C SER A 237 -22.07 -3.00 19.15
N PHE A 238 -20.97 -2.68 19.81
CA PHE A 238 -20.93 -1.75 20.94
C PHE A 238 -19.52 -1.21 21.16
N VAL A 239 -19.45 -0.06 21.82
CA VAL A 239 -18.19 0.48 22.35
C VAL A 239 -18.08 0.06 23.81
N ASP A 240 -16.98 -0.60 24.16
CA ASP A 240 -16.74 -1.05 25.53
C ASP A 240 -16.23 0.08 26.45
N ASN A 241 -16.02 -0.24 27.74
CA ASN A 241 -15.57 0.75 28.71
C ASN A 241 -14.10 1.15 28.56
N SER A 242 -13.37 0.47 27.68
CA SER A 242 -11.96 0.78 27.35
C SER A 242 -11.87 1.66 26.10
N GLY A 243 -12.99 2.01 25.48
CA GLY A 243 -13.01 2.83 24.29
C GLY A 243 -12.73 2.05 23.00
N PHE A 244 -13.11 0.77 22.94
CA PHE A 244 -12.98 -0.03 21.73
C PHE A 244 -14.35 -0.38 21.15
N LEU A 245 -14.50 -0.19 19.83
CA LEU A 245 -15.63 -0.75 19.10
C LEU A 245 -15.45 -2.26 18.97
N ASN A 246 -16.48 -3.01 19.36
CA ASN A 246 -16.57 -4.46 19.19
C ASN A 246 -17.64 -4.80 18.15
N ILE A 247 -17.27 -5.51 17.07
CA ILE A 247 -18.19 -6.12 16.12
C ILE A 247 -18.18 -7.62 16.38
N VAL A 248 -19.29 -8.14 16.93
CA VAL A 248 -19.37 -9.49 17.50
C VAL A 248 -20.22 -10.38 16.61
N ALA A 249 -19.59 -11.41 16.03
CA ALA A 249 -20.27 -12.53 15.41
C ALA A 249 -20.69 -13.54 16.49
N LYS A 250 -21.94 -14.00 16.45
CA LYS A 250 -22.52 -14.91 17.48
C LYS A 250 -23.25 -16.07 16.85
N SER A 251 -23.13 -17.22 17.47
CA SER A 251 -23.94 -18.41 17.16
C SER A 251 -25.29 -18.31 17.89
N GLU A 252 -26.33 -17.97 17.16
CA GLU A 252 -27.71 -17.92 17.63
C GLU A 252 -28.67 -18.04 16.45
N ILE A 253 -29.82 -18.71 16.70
CA ILE A 253 -30.87 -18.75 15.69
C ILE A 253 -31.62 -17.42 15.71
N PHE A 254 -31.60 -16.74 14.58
CA PHE A 254 -32.26 -15.44 14.44
C PHE A 254 -33.09 -15.39 13.16
N THR A 255 -34.31 -14.86 13.26
CA THR A 255 -35.23 -14.72 12.13
C THR A 255 -35.53 -13.25 11.89
N ASP A 256 -35.19 -12.77 10.70
CA ASP A 256 -35.53 -11.42 10.24
C ASP A 256 -35.81 -11.44 8.74
N GLN A 257 -36.65 -10.52 8.26
CA GLN A 257 -37.02 -10.36 6.84
C GLN A 257 -37.46 -11.68 6.17
N GLY A 258 -38.09 -12.58 6.96
CA GLY A 258 -38.58 -13.89 6.50
C GLY A 258 -37.48 -14.95 6.32
N LEU A 259 -36.25 -14.67 6.69
CA LEU A 259 -35.13 -15.61 6.66
C LEU A 259 -34.74 -16.00 8.08
N THR A 260 -34.40 -17.27 8.30
CA THR A 260 -33.83 -17.77 9.55
C THR A 260 -32.39 -18.14 9.30
N LYS A 261 -31.48 -17.55 10.08
CA LYS A 261 -30.04 -17.79 10.04
C LYS A 261 -29.55 -18.33 11.38
N ASN A 262 -28.36 -18.96 11.40
CA ASN A 262 -27.78 -19.56 12.61
C ASN A 262 -26.75 -18.63 13.28
N TYR A 263 -26.47 -17.50 12.66
CA TYR A 263 -25.50 -16.53 13.18
C TYR A 263 -26.05 -15.12 13.08
N THR A 264 -25.57 -14.25 13.96
CA THR A 264 -25.78 -12.80 13.89
C THR A 264 -24.45 -12.08 13.99
N SER A 265 -24.35 -10.90 13.42
CA SER A 265 -23.19 -10.00 13.47
C SER A 265 -23.64 -8.55 13.23
N ALA A 266 -22.71 -7.64 12.96
CA ALA A 266 -23.02 -6.28 12.53
C ALA A 266 -22.24 -5.91 11.27
N ARG A 267 -22.85 -5.07 10.42
CA ARG A 267 -22.26 -4.38 9.29
C ARG A 267 -22.53 -2.89 9.45
N LEU A 268 -21.46 -2.11 9.56
CA LEU A 268 -21.49 -0.67 9.77
C LEU A 268 -21.06 0.05 8.49
N ASN A 269 -21.84 1.07 8.07
CA ASN A 269 -21.48 1.97 6.99
C ASN A 269 -21.13 3.33 7.59
N SER A 270 -20.00 3.92 7.22
CA SER A 270 -19.70 5.29 7.61
C SER A 270 -20.65 6.29 6.96
N LYS A 271 -21.08 7.29 7.74
CA LYS A 271 -21.84 8.45 7.25
C LYS A 271 -20.91 9.55 6.73
N PHE A 272 -19.65 9.23 6.58
CA PHE A 272 -18.61 10.02 5.94
C PHE A 272 -18.18 9.31 4.65
N ALA A 273 -18.09 10.06 3.57
CA ALA A 273 -17.57 9.58 2.30
C ALA A 273 -16.61 10.64 1.73
N PHE A 274 -15.59 10.22 1.02
CA PHE A 274 -14.54 11.09 0.53
C PHE A 274 -13.93 10.53 -0.76
N THR A 275 -13.25 11.40 -1.50
CA THR A 275 -12.42 11.02 -2.64
C THR A 275 -10.97 11.39 -2.34
N TYR A 276 -10.07 10.42 -2.51
CA TYR A 276 -8.63 10.48 -2.23
C TYR A 276 -8.30 10.79 -0.76
N GLY A 277 -7.31 10.11 -0.25
CA GLY A 277 -6.88 10.23 1.14
C GLY A 277 -6.33 8.91 1.68
N ARG A 278 -5.94 8.93 2.93
CA ARG A 278 -5.49 7.76 3.68
C ARG A 278 -6.53 7.36 4.73
N VAL A 279 -6.82 6.07 4.80
CA VAL A 279 -7.61 5.46 5.89
C VAL A 279 -6.65 4.68 6.76
N ASP A 280 -6.74 4.88 8.08
CA ASP A 280 -6.08 4.05 9.08
C ASP A 280 -7.14 3.46 10.01
N VAL A 281 -7.18 2.14 10.10
CA VAL A 281 -8.03 1.41 11.06
C VAL A 281 -7.13 0.56 11.95
N ARG A 282 -7.16 0.82 13.25
CA ARG A 282 -6.37 0.04 14.22
C ARG A 282 -7.27 -1.01 14.87
N ALA A 283 -6.99 -2.29 14.60
CA ALA A 283 -7.88 -3.38 14.99
C ALA A 283 -7.14 -4.66 15.38
N LYS A 284 -7.86 -5.53 16.11
CA LYS A 284 -7.57 -6.95 16.33
C LYS A 284 -8.64 -7.78 15.62
N LEU A 285 -8.27 -8.94 15.10
CA LEU A 285 -9.14 -9.76 14.27
C LEU A 285 -9.59 -11.04 14.98
N PRO A 286 -10.82 -11.54 14.71
CA PRO A 286 -11.19 -12.91 15.05
C PRO A 286 -10.47 -13.89 14.14
N LEU A 287 -10.00 -15.01 14.69
CA LEU A 287 -9.27 -16.04 13.94
C LEU A 287 -10.01 -17.39 13.86
N GLU A 288 -11.22 -17.50 14.42
CA GLU A 288 -11.98 -18.75 14.38
C GLU A 288 -12.41 -19.10 12.94
N ASN A 289 -12.29 -20.38 12.59
CA ASN A 289 -12.68 -20.87 11.26
C ASN A 289 -14.12 -20.48 10.91
N GLY A 290 -14.29 -19.96 9.72
CA GLY A 290 -15.57 -19.48 9.20
C GLY A 290 -15.92 -18.07 9.65
N THR A 291 -15.05 -17.35 10.38
CA THR A 291 -15.14 -15.90 10.55
C THR A 291 -14.50 -15.18 9.37
N TRP A 292 -15.13 -14.09 8.94
CA TRP A 292 -14.66 -13.26 7.84
C TRP A 292 -14.77 -11.78 8.24
N PRO A 293 -13.82 -11.27 9.03
CA PRO A 293 -13.72 -9.84 9.29
C PRO A 293 -13.27 -9.09 8.03
N ALA A 294 -13.87 -7.93 7.80
CA ALA A 294 -13.52 -7.05 6.70
C ALA A 294 -13.52 -5.56 7.13
N ILE A 295 -12.50 -4.86 6.66
CA ILE A 295 -12.36 -3.40 6.64
C ILE A 295 -12.27 -3.01 5.18
N TRP A 296 -13.28 -2.34 4.65
CA TRP A 296 -13.42 -2.15 3.22
C TRP A 296 -14.19 -0.89 2.85
N MET A 297 -14.30 -0.59 1.57
CA MET A 297 -14.97 0.60 1.06
C MET A 297 -15.79 0.29 -0.20
N LEU A 298 -16.90 1.00 -0.37
CA LEU A 298 -17.71 1.00 -1.59
C LEU A 298 -17.92 2.42 -2.10
N GLY A 299 -18.13 2.53 -3.40
CA GLY A 299 -18.59 3.79 -4.00
C GLY A 299 -19.87 4.29 -3.35
N LYS A 300 -19.90 5.56 -2.97
CA LYS A 300 -21.09 6.23 -2.41
C LYS A 300 -22.32 6.11 -3.32
N ASN A 301 -22.09 5.92 -4.62
CA ASN A 301 -23.12 5.77 -5.65
C ASN A 301 -23.62 4.34 -5.81
N ILE A 302 -23.21 3.40 -4.97
CA ILE A 302 -23.70 2.01 -5.00
C ILE A 302 -25.22 1.93 -4.84
N ASN A 303 -25.86 1.19 -5.73
CA ASN A 303 -27.26 0.78 -5.60
C ASN A 303 -27.32 -0.56 -4.85
N GLU A 304 -27.39 -0.46 -3.52
CA GLU A 304 -27.45 -1.61 -2.62
C GLU A 304 -28.47 -1.40 -1.51
N ASP A 305 -29.51 -2.22 -1.49
CA ASP A 305 -30.62 -2.15 -0.54
C ASP A 305 -30.13 -2.05 0.93
N GLY A 306 -30.66 -1.07 1.65
CA GLY A 306 -30.35 -0.84 3.06
C GLY A 306 -29.02 -0.14 3.34
N GLY A 307 -28.22 0.16 2.33
CA GLY A 307 -27.02 0.99 2.45
C GLY A 307 -27.36 2.42 2.82
N TYR A 308 -26.50 3.08 3.63
CA TYR A 308 -26.75 4.45 4.09
C TYR A 308 -26.92 5.45 2.94
N TRP A 309 -26.10 5.30 1.90
CA TRP A 309 -26.05 6.23 0.78
C TRP A 309 -27.02 5.89 -0.36
N ASP A 310 -27.57 4.65 -0.38
CA ASP A 310 -28.37 4.13 -1.48
C ASP A 310 -29.54 5.04 -1.87
N SER A 311 -30.36 5.43 -0.91
CA SER A 311 -31.60 6.19 -1.17
C SER A 311 -31.37 7.57 -1.83
N LEU A 312 -30.17 8.14 -1.67
CA LEU A 312 -29.82 9.48 -2.19
C LEU A 312 -28.91 9.42 -3.41
N TYR A 313 -28.02 8.42 -3.49
CA TYR A 313 -26.96 8.34 -4.47
C TYR A 313 -26.92 7.02 -5.25
N GLY A 314 -27.67 6.00 -4.84
CA GLY A 314 -27.67 4.65 -5.42
C GLY A 314 -28.10 4.61 -6.88
N THR A 315 -27.13 4.73 -7.78
CA THR A 315 -27.34 4.74 -9.24
C THR A 315 -26.49 3.72 -9.98
N THR A 316 -25.51 3.11 -9.30
CA THR A 316 -24.46 2.30 -9.93
C THR A 316 -24.40 0.93 -9.29
N SER A 317 -24.45 -0.11 -10.11
CA SER A 317 -24.36 -1.50 -9.63
C SER A 317 -22.89 -1.88 -9.37
N TRP A 318 -22.70 -2.83 -8.45
CA TRP A 318 -21.42 -3.50 -8.29
C TRP A 318 -21.02 -4.26 -9.56
N PRO A 319 -19.72 -4.30 -9.96
CA PRO A 319 -18.56 -3.64 -9.36
C PRO A 319 -18.26 -2.26 -9.96
N ALA A 320 -19.15 -1.67 -10.73
CA ALA A 320 -18.94 -0.37 -11.39
C ALA A 320 -18.88 0.82 -10.41
N CYS A 321 -19.38 0.65 -9.18
CA CYS A 321 -19.21 1.63 -8.11
C CYS A 321 -17.78 1.67 -7.54
N GLY A 322 -16.96 0.64 -7.81
CA GLY A 322 -15.67 0.42 -7.17
C GLY A 322 -15.80 -0.16 -5.76
N GLU A 323 -14.91 -1.11 -5.44
CA GLU A 323 -14.75 -1.68 -4.11
C GLU A 323 -13.27 -1.76 -3.77
N ILE A 324 -12.92 -1.36 -2.56
CA ILE A 324 -11.55 -1.37 -2.03
C ILE A 324 -11.58 -2.14 -0.72
N ASP A 325 -11.01 -3.34 -0.72
CA ASP A 325 -10.91 -4.17 0.48
C ASP A 325 -9.57 -3.88 1.16
N ILE A 326 -9.61 -3.05 2.20
CA ILE A 326 -8.39 -2.63 2.93
C ILE A 326 -7.81 -3.82 3.68
N MET A 327 -8.65 -4.63 4.29
CA MET A 327 -8.27 -5.85 4.97
C MET A 327 -9.42 -6.86 4.95
N GLU A 328 -9.11 -8.07 4.53
CA GLU A 328 -9.94 -9.25 4.69
C GLU A 328 -9.13 -10.38 5.31
N HIS A 329 -9.79 -11.19 6.14
CA HIS A 329 -9.17 -12.36 6.77
C HIS A 329 -10.11 -13.57 6.72
N GLY A 330 -9.54 -14.77 6.68
CA GLY A 330 -10.27 -16.04 6.77
C GLY A 330 -10.87 -16.57 5.46
N ILE A 331 -10.70 -15.87 4.33
CA ILE A 331 -11.27 -16.27 3.03
C ILE A 331 -10.36 -17.19 2.20
N PHE A 332 -9.14 -17.41 2.64
CA PHE A 332 -8.17 -18.31 2.02
C PHE A 332 -7.86 -19.51 2.93
N PRO A 333 -8.65 -20.59 2.90
CA PRO A 333 -8.58 -21.68 3.88
C PRO A 333 -7.27 -22.50 3.81
N ASN A 334 -6.42 -22.28 2.81
CA ASN A 334 -5.11 -22.92 2.66
C ASN A 334 -3.94 -21.98 3.00
N GLU A 335 -4.23 -20.74 3.37
CA GLU A 335 -3.23 -19.76 3.77
C GLU A 335 -2.92 -19.88 5.26
N ASP A 336 -1.83 -19.25 5.69
CA ASP A 336 -1.52 -19.13 7.12
C ASP A 336 -2.63 -18.36 7.84
N ILE A 337 -2.95 -18.76 9.07
CA ILE A 337 -3.95 -18.08 9.91
C ILE A 337 -3.61 -16.59 10.16
N ASN A 338 -2.36 -16.23 9.98
CA ASN A 338 -1.87 -14.86 10.12
C ASN A 338 -1.81 -14.12 8.77
N TYR A 339 -2.34 -14.69 7.69
CA TYR A 339 -2.38 -14.04 6.38
C TYR A 339 -3.59 -13.11 6.27
N ILE A 340 -3.34 -11.85 5.90
CA ILE A 340 -4.39 -10.90 5.53
C ILE A 340 -4.32 -10.62 4.03
N ASN A 341 -5.46 -10.29 3.44
CA ASN A 341 -5.60 -9.95 2.03
C ASN A 341 -6.14 -8.54 1.86
N SER A 342 -5.72 -7.87 0.80
CA SER A 342 -6.35 -6.68 0.26
C SER A 342 -6.72 -6.89 -1.19
N ALA A 343 -7.81 -6.27 -1.62
CA ALA A 343 -8.34 -6.47 -2.95
C ALA A 343 -8.95 -5.19 -3.55
N ILE A 344 -9.04 -5.16 -4.88
CA ILE A 344 -9.68 -4.11 -5.65
C ILE A 344 -10.67 -4.76 -6.62
N HIS A 345 -11.96 -4.42 -6.52
CA HIS A 345 -12.97 -4.88 -7.47
C HIS A 345 -13.41 -3.76 -8.41
N THR A 346 -13.28 -4.03 -9.71
CA THR A 346 -13.62 -3.11 -10.78
C THR A 346 -14.40 -3.84 -11.88
N PRO A 347 -15.05 -3.14 -12.82
CA PRO A 347 -15.73 -3.77 -13.96
C PRO A 347 -14.78 -4.56 -14.88
N CYS A 348 -13.50 -4.23 -14.92
CA CYS A 348 -12.50 -5.06 -15.58
C CYS A 348 -12.57 -6.47 -15.01
N CYS A 349 -12.46 -7.47 -15.89
CA CYS A 349 -12.43 -8.88 -15.50
C CYS A 349 -13.75 -9.40 -14.88
N ASN A 350 -14.87 -8.73 -15.13
CA ASN A 350 -16.23 -9.08 -14.63
C ASN A 350 -16.34 -9.22 -13.10
N GLY A 351 -15.63 -8.39 -12.36
CA GLY A 351 -15.57 -8.46 -10.90
C GLY A 351 -14.79 -9.65 -10.36
N SER A 352 -14.33 -10.57 -11.20
CA SER A 352 -13.32 -11.56 -10.81
C SER A 352 -12.08 -10.82 -10.34
N ASN A 353 -11.48 -11.26 -9.26
CA ASN A 353 -10.46 -10.48 -8.60
C ASN A 353 -9.04 -10.96 -8.91
N PRO A 354 -8.40 -10.46 -9.98
CA PRO A 354 -6.96 -10.59 -10.16
C PRO A 354 -6.16 -9.51 -9.40
N ASN A 355 -6.85 -8.45 -8.91
CA ASN A 355 -6.21 -7.29 -8.29
C ASN A 355 -6.22 -7.46 -6.78
N GLN A 356 -5.34 -8.29 -6.27
CA GLN A 356 -5.22 -8.59 -4.86
C GLN A 356 -3.76 -8.79 -4.47
N GLY A 357 -3.47 -8.53 -3.21
CA GLY A 357 -2.19 -8.79 -2.57
C GLY A 357 -2.39 -9.05 -1.09
N GLY A 358 -1.43 -9.67 -0.44
CA GLY A 358 -1.55 -9.96 0.98
C GLY A 358 -0.19 -10.07 1.66
N ILE A 359 -0.23 -10.12 2.99
CA ILE A 359 0.95 -10.16 3.83
C ILE A 359 0.70 -11.02 5.07
N LEU A 360 1.75 -11.63 5.58
CA LEU A 360 1.73 -12.28 6.89
C LEU A 360 1.94 -11.24 8.00
N ALA A 361 1.12 -11.30 9.03
CA ALA A 361 1.24 -10.50 10.24
C ALA A 361 1.36 -11.42 11.46
N SER A 362 1.98 -10.96 12.53
CA SER A 362 2.07 -11.72 13.78
C SER A 362 0.91 -11.38 14.70
N ASP A 363 0.34 -12.39 15.37
CA ASP A 363 -0.60 -12.24 16.51
C ASP A 363 -1.82 -11.33 16.25
N LEU A 364 -2.48 -11.52 15.10
CA LEU A 364 -3.65 -10.73 14.67
C LEU A 364 -4.79 -10.69 15.71
N GLU A 365 -4.89 -11.71 16.58
CA GLU A 365 -5.94 -11.82 17.60
C GLU A 365 -5.64 -10.99 18.85
N ASN A 366 -4.39 -10.95 19.30
CA ASN A 366 -4.04 -10.39 20.60
C ASN A 366 -3.36 -9.02 20.53
N GLU A 367 -2.77 -8.67 19.38
CA GLU A 367 -2.13 -7.38 19.17
C GLU A 367 -2.94 -6.50 18.20
N PHE A 368 -2.91 -5.19 18.44
CA PHE A 368 -3.51 -4.24 17.52
C PHE A 368 -2.56 -3.93 16.38
N HIS A 369 -3.04 -4.12 15.17
CA HIS A 369 -2.37 -3.70 13.94
C HIS A 369 -3.09 -2.51 13.32
N ILE A 370 -2.36 -1.71 12.53
CA ILE A 370 -2.93 -0.60 11.76
C ILE A 370 -3.05 -1.06 10.29
N TYR A 371 -4.28 -1.31 9.88
CA TYR A 371 -4.62 -1.61 8.49
C TYR A 371 -4.89 -0.31 7.77
N SER A 372 -4.09 -0.02 6.74
CA SER A 372 -4.16 1.27 6.05
C SER A 372 -4.35 1.11 4.55
N MET A 373 -4.99 2.12 3.95
CA MET A 373 -5.09 2.32 2.52
C MET A 373 -4.75 3.77 2.21
N ASN A 374 -3.80 3.99 1.31
CA ASN A 374 -3.44 5.30 0.77
C ASN A 374 -3.94 5.37 -0.67
N TRP A 375 -4.90 6.25 -0.92
CA TRP A 375 -5.59 6.36 -2.20
C TRP A 375 -5.38 7.75 -2.80
N SER A 376 -4.59 7.82 -3.86
CA SER A 376 -4.33 9.00 -4.67
C SER A 376 -5.09 8.95 -6.01
N PRO A 377 -5.03 9.99 -6.85
CA PRO A 377 -5.48 9.91 -8.24
C PRO A 377 -4.74 8.85 -9.08
N ASP A 378 -3.53 8.48 -8.68
CA ASP A 378 -2.64 7.65 -9.46
C ASP A 378 -2.57 6.20 -8.99
N GLN A 379 -2.67 5.93 -7.70
CA GLN A 379 -2.56 4.57 -7.15
C GLN A 379 -3.36 4.38 -5.85
N ILE A 380 -3.57 3.11 -5.51
CA ILE A 380 -4.09 2.70 -4.20
C ILE A 380 -3.07 1.75 -3.60
N THR A 381 -2.42 2.18 -2.51
CA THR A 381 -1.41 1.38 -1.79
C THR A 381 -1.97 0.91 -0.45
N PHE A 382 -1.82 -0.38 -0.17
CA PHE A 382 -2.22 -1.00 1.09
C PHE A 382 -1.02 -1.18 2.00
N LEU A 383 -1.20 -0.85 3.29
CA LEU A 383 -0.13 -0.89 4.27
C LEU A 383 -0.58 -1.64 5.53
N LEU A 384 0.36 -2.36 6.13
CA LEU A 384 0.22 -2.92 7.47
C LEU A 384 1.26 -2.28 8.38
N ASP A 385 0.82 -1.67 9.49
CA ASP A 385 1.69 -0.97 10.46
C ASP A 385 2.62 0.08 9.80
N GLY A 386 2.14 0.69 8.73
CA GLY A 386 2.85 1.72 7.98
C GLY A 386 3.78 1.22 6.88
N VAL A 387 3.89 -0.10 6.69
CA VAL A 387 4.69 -0.73 5.63
C VAL A 387 3.79 -1.11 4.46
N GLY A 388 4.09 -0.60 3.26
CA GLY A 388 3.38 -0.94 2.02
C GLY A 388 3.62 -2.40 1.63
N TYR A 389 2.59 -3.11 1.15
CA TYR A 389 2.72 -4.51 0.71
C TYR A 389 1.98 -4.82 -0.58
N TYR A 390 1.06 -3.99 -1.00
CA TYR A 390 0.36 -4.14 -2.28
C TYR A 390 -0.06 -2.79 -2.81
N THR A 391 0.17 -2.56 -4.12
CA THR A 391 -0.23 -1.34 -4.82
C THR A 391 -1.02 -1.69 -6.09
N TYR A 392 -2.19 -1.11 -6.23
CA TYR A 392 -2.98 -1.13 -7.45
C TYR A 392 -2.76 0.15 -8.25
N ASN A 393 -2.04 0.05 -9.37
CA ASN A 393 -1.75 1.15 -10.27
C ASN A 393 -1.90 0.71 -11.73
N PRO A 394 -3.13 0.59 -12.28
CA PRO A 394 -3.33 0.17 -13.65
C PRO A 394 -2.82 1.23 -14.64
N ALA A 395 -2.15 0.80 -15.71
CA ALA A 395 -1.62 1.68 -16.75
C ALA A 395 -2.69 2.54 -17.45
N ILE A 396 -3.93 2.05 -17.50
CA ILE A 396 -5.08 2.78 -18.04
C ILE A 396 -6.08 2.96 -16.91
N LYS A 397 -6.44 4.20 -16.61
CA LYS A 397 -7.42 4.56 -15.60
C LYS A 397 -8.70 5.08 -16.27
N ASP A 398 -9.65 4.17 -16.45
CA ASP A 398 -10.97 4.48 -16.99
C ASP A 398 -12.08 3.85 -16.12
N ALA A 399 -13.33 4.01 -16.52
CA ALA A 399 -14.46 3.47 -15.76
C ALA A 399 -14.43 1.93 -15.60
N SER A 400 -13.63 1.20 -16.38
CA SER A 400 -13.52 -0.25 -16.27
C SER A 400 -12.44 -0.71 -15.31
N THR A 401 -11.37 0.06 -15.14
CA THR A 401 -10.20 -0.28 -14.32
C THR A 401 -10.07 0.61 -13.09
N TRP A 402 -10.63 1.83 -13.14
CA TRP A 402 -10.47 2.84 -12.10
C TRP A 402 -11.78 3.58 -11.80
N PRO A 403 -12.82 2.93 -11.26
CA PRO A 403 -14.07 3.61 -10.86
C PRO A 403 -13.91 4.49 -9.62
N PHE A 404 -12.70 4.70 -9.14
CA PHE A 404 -12.34 5.42 -7.91
C PHE A 404 -12.17 6.94 -8.13
N PHE A 405 -12.92 7.52 -9.07
CA PHE A 405 -13.06 8.98 -9.22
C PHE A 405 -14.18 9.56 -8.36
N GLU A 406 -15.03 8.70 -7.80
CA GLU A 406 -16.21 9.04 -7.00
C GLU A 406 -15.94 8.81 -5.52
N ASP A 407 -16.69 9.52 -4.67
CA ASP A 407 -16.61 9.33 -3.22
C ASP A 407 -16.78 7.85 -2.84
N GLN A 408 -15.95 7.38 -1.92
CA GLN A 408 -16.03 6.07 -1.28
C GLN A 408 -16.38 6.22 0.20
N TYR A 409 -17.10 5.25 0.78
CA TYR A 409 -17.40 5.22 2.21
C TYR A 409 -16.91 3.92 2.85
N ILE A 410 -16.62 3.95 4.15
CA ILE A 410 -16.00 2.83 4.88
C ILE A 410 -17.07 1.87 5.38
N LEU A 411 -16.80 0.58 5.28
CA LEU A 411 -17.59 -0.51 5.83
C LEU A 411 -16.74 -1.35 6.78
N LEU A 412 -17.38 -1.78 7.87
CA LEU A 412 -16.78 -2.65 8.88
C LEU A 412 -17.75 -3.78 9.20
N ASN A 413 -17.33 -5.03 9.11
CA ASN A 413 -18.17 -6.17 9.47
C ASN A 413 -17.36 -7.41 9.87
N VAL A 414 -18.03 -8.37 10.46
CA VAL A 414 -17.59 -9.77 10.54
C VAL A 414 -18.67 -10.62 9.89
N ALA A 415 -18.41 -11.17 8.71
CA ALA A 415 -19.25 -12.16 8.06
C ALA A 415 -18.98 -13.56 8.62
N MET A 416 -19.87 -14.52 8.32
CA MET A 416 -19.77 -15.90 8.78
C MET A 416 -20.03 -16.87 7.65
N GLY A 417 -19.21 -17.90 7.54
CA GLY A 417 -19.37 -18.96 6.56
C GLY A 417 -19.11 -18.50 5.11
N GLY A 418 -19.88 -19.04 4.16
CA GLY A 418 -19.74 -18.69 2.75
C GLY A 418 -18.35 -19.02 2.21
N ILE A 419 -17.69 -18.06 1.59
CA ILE A 419 -16.32 -18.25 1.05
C ILE A 419 -15.27 -18.43 2.14
N ALA A 420 -15.52 -18.01 3.38
CA ALA A 420 -14.63 -18.28 4.50
C ALA A 420 -14.67 -19.76 4.96
N GLY A 421 -15.50 -20.58 4.33
CA GLY A 421 -15.60 -22.00 4.65
C GLY A 421 -16.51 -22.29 5.86
N PRO A 422 -16.50 -23.55 6.33
CA PRO A 422 -17.40 -23.97 7.38
C PRO A 422 -17.03 -23.36 8.73
N VAL A 423 -18.04 -22.92 9.48
CA VAL A 423 -17.87 -22.47 10.86
C VAL A 423 -17.64 -23.66 11.77
N ASP A 424 -16.71 -23.55 12.71
CA ASP A 424 -16.41 -24.60 13.68
C ASP A 424 -17.64 -24.98 14.50
N GLN A 425 -17.83 -26.30 14.74
CA GLN A 425 -19.01 -26.83 15.46
C GLN A 425 -19.13 -26.32 16.90
N GLY A 426 -18.05 -25.88 17.50
CA GLY A 426 -18.01 -25.33 18.86
C GLY A 426 -18.10 -23.81 18.91
N PHE A 427 -18.25 -23.14 17.78
CA PHE A 427 -18.29 -21.68 17.72
C PHE A 427 -19.44 -21.12 18.55
N THR A 428 -19.14 -20.16 19.40
CA THR A 428 -20.13 -19.46 20.23
C THR A 428 -20.21 -17.99 19.87
N GLN A 429 -19.08 -17.30 19.89
CA GLN A 429 -18.93 -15.92 19.44
C GLN A 429 -17.46 -15.59 19.24
N SER A 430 -17.17 -14.64 18.38
CA SER A 430 -15.89 -14.00 18.21
C SER A 430 -16.06 -12.57 17.71
N GLN A 431 -15.03 -11.73 17.83
CA GLN A 431 -15.19 -10.30 17.57
C GLN A 431 -13.97 -9.69 16.90
N MET A 432 -14.22 -8.74 16.02
CA MET A 432 -13.24 -7.75 15.61
C MET A 432 -13.29 -6.59 16.61
N VAL A 433 -12.13 -6.19 17.15
CA VAL A 433 -12.01 -5.12 18.16
C VAL A 433 -11.27 -3.96 17.50
N ILE A 434 -11.89 -2.79 17.43
CA ILE A 434 -11.36 -1.61 16.71
C ILE A 434 -11.11 -0.47 17.71
N ASP A 435 -9.88 0.04 17.71
CA ASP A 435 -9.45 1.15 18.56
C ASP A 435 -9.86 2.50 17.95
N TYR A 436 -9.59 2.69 16.65
CA TYR A 436 -10.00 3.88 15.92
C TYR A 436 -10.16 3.64 14.43
N VAL A 437 -10.89 4.56 13.80
CA VAL A 437 -10.92 4.76 12.33
C VAL A 437 -10.58 6.21 12.05
N ARG A 438 -9.57 6.45 11.24
CA ARG A 438 -9.10 7.79 10.89
C ARG A 438 -9.00 7.97 9.39
N VAL A 439 -9.38 9.14 8.88
CA VAL A 439 -9.23 9.52 7.47
C VAL A 439 -8.41 10.79 7.39
N PHE A 440 -7.36 10.73 6.58
CA PHE A 440 -6.47 11.86 6.32
C PHE A 440 -6.55 12.26 4.85
N GLN A 441 -6.41 13.55 4.57
CA GLN A 441 -6.34 14.11 3.21
C GLN A 441 -5.20 15.13 3.12
N GLU A 442 -5.02 15.71 1.94
CA GLU A 442 -4.12 16.86 1.78
C GLU A 442 -4.61 18.06 2.58
N ASP A 443 -3.69 18.85 3.08
CA ASP A 443 -4.05 20.12 3.74
C ASP A 443 -4.70 21.06 2.70
N PRO A 444 -5.98 21.45 2.86
CA PRO A 444 -6.68 22.28 1.88
C PRO A 444 -6.10 23.67 1.70
N LEU A 445 -5.10 24.04 2.46
CA LEU A 445 -4.50 25.38 2.40
C LEU A 445 -3.22 25.49 1.56
N GLY A 446 -2.64 24.36 1.09
CA GLY A 446 -1.55 24.32 0.09
C GLY A 446 -0.43 25.36 0.24
N ILE A 447 -0.16 25.83 1.46
CA ILE A 447 1.02 26.63 1.74
C ILE A 447 2.12 25.63 2.05
N GLU A 448 3.12 25.53 1.18
CA GLU A 448 4.38 24.86 1.50
C GLU A 448 4.95 25.55 2.76
N ASP A 449 4.54 25.05 3.93
CA ASP A 449 5.28 25.34 5.14
C ASP A 449 6.59 24.58 5.02
N ASN A 450 7.70 25.27 4.83
CA ASN A 450 9.03 24.72 5.10
C ASN A 450 8.93 23.99 6.45
N ILE A 451 9.01 22.66 6.39
CA ILE A 451 8.84 21.80 7.56
C ILE A 451 10.07 21.96 8.45
N ASP A 452 9.99 22.94 9.34
CA ASP A 452 10.74 22.84 10.59
C ASP A 452 10.02 21.83 11.47
N VAL A 453 10.57 20.64 11.58
CA VAL A 453 10.06 19.41 12.24
C VAL A 453 9.65 19.60 13.74
N VAL A 454 9.62 20.81 14.27
CA VAL A 454 9.49 21.05 15.74
C VAL A 454 8.15 21.65 16.18
N ASN A 455 7.27 22.14 15.27
CA ASN A 455 6.08 22.89 15.69
C ASN A 455 4.79 22.51 14.94
N THR A 456 4.18 21.39 15.27
CA THR A 456 2.84 21.06 14.75
C THR A 456 1.73 21.70 15.61
N ILE A 457 1.00 22.66 15.05
CA ILE A 457 -0.25 23.18 15.63
C ILE A 457 -1.42 22.45 14.98
N ARG A 458 -2.21 21.74 15.78
CA ARG A 458 -3.42 21.03 15.32
C ARG A 458 -4.66 21.66 15.96
N ILE A 459 -5.74 21.76 15.18
CA ILE A 459 -7.06 22.17 15.66
C ILE A 459 -8.06 21.08 15.34
N TYR A 460 -8.84 20.67 16.32
CA TYR A 460 -9.84 19.60 16.15
C TYR A 460 -10.99 19.71 17.16
N PRO A 461 -12.19 19.19 16.83
CA PRO A 461 -12.62 18.81 15.49
C PRO A 461 -12.75 20.04 14.57
N ASN A 462 -12.52 19.86 13.27
CA ASN A 462 -12.71 20.88 12.27
C ASN A 462 -13.17 20.19 10.95
N PRO A 463 -14.47 20.27 10.57
CA PRO A 463 -15.52 21.14 11.11
C PRO A 463 -15.92 20.87 12.56
N THR A 464 -16.44 21.90 13.25
CA THR A 464 -16.90 21.81 14.63
C THR A 464 -18.32 22.35 14.80
N ASN A 465 -19.08 21.72 15.69
CA ASN A 465 -20.43 22.18 16.05
C ASN A 465 -20.44 23.08 17.30
N ARG A 466 -19.44 22.99 18.17
CA ARG A 466 -19.43 23.73 19.44
C ARG A 466 -18.06 24.07 19.97
N VAL A 467 -17.20 23.11 20.14
CA VAL A 467 -15.91 23.25 20.81
C VAL A 467 -14.80 22.77 19.90
N MET A 468 -13.77 23.54 19.79
CA MET A 468 -12.56 23.22 19.06
C MET A 468 -11.36 23.21 20.01
N TYR A 469 -10.51 22.21 19.90
CA TYR A 469 -9.27 22.10 20.64
C TYR A 469 -8.09 22.54 19.78
N ILE A 470 -7.07 23.07 20.43
CA ILE A 470 -5.80 23.47 19.82
C ILE A 470 -4.72 22.64 20.47
N ASN A 471 -4.13 21.72 19.72
CA ASN A 471 -2.98 20.94 20.17
C ASN A 471 -1.71 21.54 19.57
N THR A 472 -0.73 21.85 20.41
CA THR A 472 0.55 22.44 20.00
C THR A 472 1.66 22.00 20.94
N THR A 473 2.82 21.70 20.36
CA THR A 473 4.03 21.37 21.13
C THR A 473 4.62 22.59 21.85
N ILE A 474 4.31 23.80 21.42
CA ILE A 474 4.71 25.06 22.06
C ILE A 474 3.45 25.84 22.47
N PRO A 475 3.30 26.23 23.75
CA PRO A 475 2.13 26.98 24.21
C PRO A 475 1.87 28.24 23.39
N ALA A 476 0.64 28.41 22.90
CA ALA A 476 0.24 29.62 22.21
C ALA A 476 0.28 30.85 23.17
N SER A 477 0.94 31.90 22.77
CA SER A 477 0.97 33.16 23.54
C SER A 477 -0.33 33.97 23.42
N SER A 478 -1.01 33.86 22.27
CA SER A 478 -2.35 34.40 22.04
C SER A 478 -2.98 33.76 20.81
N ILE A 479 -4.32 33.85 20.73
CA ILE A 479 -5.11 33.46 19.56
C ILE A 479 -6.06 34.59 19.18
N ALA A 480 -6.37 34.68 17.86
CA ALA A 480 -7.35 35.58 17.32
C ALA A 480 -8.17 34.93 16.23
N LEU A 481 -9.50 35.00 16.30
CA LEU A 481 -10.42 34.44 15.32
C LEU A 481 -11.06 35.55 14.48
N TYR A 482 -11.05 35.40 13.18
CA TYR A 482 -11.57 36.35 12.21
C TYR A 482 -12.66 35.70 11.34
N ASP A 483 -13.63 36.48 10.87
CA ASP A 483 -14.55 36.05 9.83
C ASP A 483 -13.91 36.15 8.43
N VAL A 484 -14.65 35.74 7.40
CA VAL A 484 -14.19 35.76 5.99
C VAL A 484 -13.90 37.16 5.45
N TYR A 485 -14.37 38.22 6.12
CA TYR A 485 -14.11 39.60 5.76
C TYR A 485 -12.92 40.20 6.51
N GLY A 486 -12.23 39.41 7.33
CA GLY A 486 -11.08 39.84 8.14
C GLY A 486 -11.49 40.60 9.40
N LYS A 487 -12.76 40.56 9.82
CA LYS A 487 -13.22 41.20 11.05
C LYS A 487 -12.85 40.29 12.24
N LEU A 488 -12.16 40.89 13.23
CA LEU A 488 -11.83 40.20 14.47
C LEU A 488 -13.12 39.87 15.26
N ILE A 489 -13.33 38.60 15.54
CA ILE A 489 -14.50 38.07 16.26
C ILE A 489 -14.17 37.69 17.70
N LEU A 490 -12.98 37.09 17.92
CA LEU A 490 -12.53 36.64 19.23
C LEU A 490 -11.02 36.88 19.36
N LYS A 491 -10.57 37.32 20.53
CA LYS A 491 -9.15 37.34 20.88
C LYS A 491 -8.97 36.85 22.31
N LYS A 492 -8.03 35.93 22.50
CA LYS A 492 -7.64 35.40 23.83
C LYS A 492 -6.12 35.49 24.00
N GLN A 493 -5.69 35.84 25.20
CA GLN A 493 -4.29 35.86 25.59
C GLN A 493 -4.03 34.78 26.62
N LYS A 494 -2.88 34.06 26.48
CA LYS A 494 -2.38 32.92 27.28
C LYS A 494 -3.17 31.62 27.16
N GLU A 495 -2.35 30.53 27.06
CA GLU A 495 -2.66 29.10 27.22
C GLU A 495 -4.12 28.72 26.91
N THR A 496 -4.48 28.85 25.65
CA THR A 496 -5.81 28.45 25.21
C THR A 496 -5.66 27.21 24.34
N ASP A 497 -5.97 26.07 24.94
CA ASP A 497 -6.07 24.77 24.30
C ASP A 497 -7.49 24.48 23.75
N ARG A 498 -8.45 25.39 24.03
CA ARG A 498 -9.86 25.18 23.73
C ARG A 498 -10.58 26.48 23.39
N ILE A 499 -11.41 26.45 22.33
CA ILE A 499 -12.29 27.56 21.93
C ILE A 499 -13.75 27.05 21.91
N ASP A 500 -14.62 27.73 22.63
CA ASP A 500 -16.07 27.53 22.55
C ASP A 500 -16.63 28.38 21.41
N LEU A 501 -17.18 27.73 20.40
CA LEU A 501 -17.76 28.32 19.19
C LEU A 501 -19.29 28.16 19.14
N SER A 502 -19.92 27.70 20.23
CA SER A 502 -21.37 27.45 20.30
C SER A 502 -22.25 28.68 20.05
N SER A 503 -21.71 29.89 20.21
CA SER A 503 -22.41 31.17 19.94
C SER A 503 -22.13 31.72 18.55
N PHE A 504 -21.36 31.01 17.71
CA PHE A 504 -20.98 31.49 16.38
C PHE A 504 -21.93 30.93 15.33
N ASN A 505 -22.18 31.66 14.27
CA ASN A 505 -22.96 31.20 13.14
C ASN A 505 -22.17 30.17 12.33
N SER A 506 -22.89 29.24 11.69
CA SER A 506 -22.28 28.31 10.73
C SER A 506 -21.55 29.11 9.64
N GLY A 507 -20.33 28.68 9.32
CA GLY A 507 -19.50 29.37 8.33
C GLY A 507 -18.01 29.09 8.48
N VAL A 508 -17.24 29.79 7.66
CA VAL A 508 -15.77 29.72 7.65
C VAL A 508 -15.20 30.89 8.46
N TYR A 509 -14.20 30.55 9.27
CA TYR A 509 -13.43 31.50 10.09
C TYR A 509 -11.95 31.25 9.92
N PHE A 510 -11.10 32.23 10.28
CA PHE A 510 -9.64 32.09 10.28
C PHE A 510 -9.10 32.30 11.69
N LEU A 511 -8.41 31.29 12.22
CA LEU A 511 -7.77 31.31 13.53
C LEU A 511 -6.29 31.64 13.37
N GLU A 512 -5.88 32.82 13.87
CA GLU A 512 -4.47 33.17 14.04
C GLU A 512 -3.99 32.70 15.42
N ILE A 513 -2.88 31.96 15.43
CA ILE A 513 -2.22 31.44 16.63
C ILE A 513 -0.83 32.05 16.69
N TYR A 514 -0.51 32.72 17.78
CA TYR A 514 0.77 33.39 18.00
C TYR A 514 1.60 32.60 19.02
N TYR A 515 2.87 32.35 18.71
CA TYR A 515 3.85 31.65 19.55
C TYR A 515 5.26 32.10 19.16
N ASN A 516 6.18 32.24 20.15
CA ASN A 516 7.60 32.59 19.93
C ASN A 516 7.88 33.71 18.90
N ASN A 517 7.06 34.76 18.86
CA ASN A 517 7.09 35.82 17.85
C ASN A 517 6.70 35.43 16.41
N GLU A 518 6.21 34.19 16.24
CA GLU A 518 5.66 33.71 14.97
C GLU A 518 4.13 33.71 15.00
N LYS A 519 3.53 33.66 13.80
CA LYS A 519 2.09 33.56 13.60
C LYS A 519 1.77 32.43 12.61
N LYS A 520 0.86 31.55 13.02
CA LYS A 520 0.24 30.56 12.11
C LYS A 520 -1.25 30.87 11.97
N VAL A 521 -1.81 30.64 10.80
CA VAL A 521 -3.24 30.81 10.50
C VAL A 521 -3.83 29.44 10.17
N LYS A 522 -4.96 29.11 10.78
CA LYS A 522 -5.72 27.89 10.48
C LYS A 522 -7.15 28.26 10.09
N LYS A 523 -7.69 27.57 9.07
CA LYS A 523 -9.10 27.67 8.68
C LYS A 523 -9.96 26.89 9.68
N VAL A 524 -11.05 27.48 10.15
CA VAL A 524 -12.04 26.87 11.05
C VAL A 524 -13.39 26.83 10.35
N ILE A 525 -14.05 25.70 10.35
CA ILE A 525 -15.39 25.52 9.82
C ILE A 525 -16.31 25.24 11.00
N VAL A 526 -17.34 26.09 11.17
CA VAL A 526 -18.40 25.92 12.16
C VAL A 526 -19.67 25.47 11.44
N ASN A 527 -20.22 24.33 11.86
CA ASN A 527 -21.44 23.74 11.29
C ASN A 527 -22.71 24.33 11.93
#